data_28e64aee660a9119c1ebff45c49db499
#
_entry.id   28e64aee660a9119c1ebff45c49db499
#
_cell.length_a   1.000
_cell.length_b   1.000
_cell.length_c   1.000
_cell.angle_alpha   90.00
_cell.angle_beta   90.00
_cell.angle_gamma   90.00
#
_symmetry.space_group_name_H-M   'P 1'
#
loop_
_entity.id
_entity.type
_entity.pdbx_description
1 polymer ?
#
loop_
_entity_poly.entity_id
_entity_poly.type
_entity_poly.pdbx_seq_one_letter_code
_entity_poly.pdbx_strand_id
1 'polypeptide(L)'
;MNNFIFGLELDLDSIKDLNLPVKFMEFIKVANAASPKKDILVINGKEYIVNNILDFNKCAEHENFFKYKTKLSEFLNPNQIPFSRDSFGNVFLLDIGTMIVSFYNHETGEISDLIDFDSFIKILNGNA
;
A
#
# COMPACT_ATOMS: atom_id res chain seq x y z
N MET A 1 -1.23 -11.45 -12.17
CA MET A 1 -2.60 -10.98 -11.94
C MET A 1 -3.03 -9.99 -13.00
N ASN A 2 -4.23 -10.25 -13.53
CA ASN A 2 -4.74 -9.43 -14.62
C ASN A 2 -5.28 -8.07 -14.20
N ASN A 3 -5.34 -7.81 -12.90
CA ASN A 3 -5.93 -6.56 -12.37
C ASN A 3 -4.89 -5.46 -12.15
N PHE A 4 -3.63 -5.74 -12.43
CA PHE A 4 -2.53 -4.80 -12.25
C PHE A 4 -1.70 -4.68 -13.53
N ILE A 5 -1.09 -3.50 -13.71
CA ILE A 5 -0.19 -3.21 -14.83
C ILE A 5 1.09 -2.54 -14.30
N PHE A 6 2.15 -2.61 -15.10
CA PHE A 6 3.44 -1.94 -14.82
C PHE A 6 4.17 -2.41 -13.56
N GLY A 7 3.90 -3.64 -13.11
CA GLY A 7 4.59 -4.17 -11.94
C GLY A 7 6.07 -4.44 -12.19
N LEU A 8 6.83 -4.50 -11.10
CA LEU A 8 8.25 -4.83 -11.10
C LEU A 8 8.49 -6.05 -10.23
N GLU A 9 9.39 -6.92 -10.65
CA GLU A 9 9.73 -8.11 -9.88
C GLU A 9 10.26 -7.70 -8.50
N LEU A 10 9.78 -8.40 -7.47
CA LEU A 10 10.18 -8.14 -6.09
C LEU A 10 11.47 -8.89 -5.77
N ASP A 11 12.47 -8.17 -5.27
CA ASP A 11 13.67 -8.76 -4.70
C ASP A 11 13.38 -9.18 -3.27
N LEU A 12 13.29 -10.48 -3.01
CA LEU A 12 12.93 -11.01 -1.70
C LEU A 12 13.94 -10.63 -0.61
N ASP A 13 15.21 -10.43 -0.95
CA ASP A 13 16.21 -9.98 0.01
C ASP A 13 15.88 -8.58 0.57
N SER A 14 15.19 -7.76 -0.21
CA SER A 14 14.83 -6.42 0.23
C SER A 14 13.84 -6.43 1.40
N ILE A 15 13.01 -7.46 1.53
CA ILE A 15 11.93 -7.50 2.52
C ILE A 15 12.13 -8.52 3.62
N LYS A 16 13.21 -9.30 3.58
CA LYS A 16 13.41 -10.43 4.52
C LYS A 16 13.42 -10.02 6.00
N ASP A 17 13.83 -8.80 6.31
CA ASP A 17 13.94 -8.32 7.70
C ASP A 17 12.73 -7.49 8.14
N LEU A 18 11.69 -7.38 7.32
CA LEU A 18 10.55 -6.50 7.62
C LEU A 18 9.44 -7.18 8.43
N ASN A 19 9.49 -8.49 8.60
CA ASN A 19 8.45 -9.26 9.32
C ASN A 19 7.04 -9.02 8.79
N LEU A 20 6.90 -8.99 7.46
CA LEU A 20 5.61 -8.73 6.83
C LEU A 20 4.67 -9.92 6.98
N PRO A 21 3.36 -9.68 7.15
CA PRO A 21 2.38 -10.78 7.16
C PRO A 21 2.39 -11.55 5.84
N VAL A 22 2.14 -12.85 5.91
CA VAL A 22 2.18 -13.73 4.73
C VAL A 22 1.24 -13.25 3.63
N LYS A 23 0.02 -12.86 3.98
CA LYS A 23 -0.95 -12.37 2.98
C LYS A 23 -0.45 -11.13 2.26
N PHE A 24 0.20 -10.22 2.98
CA PHE A 24 0.75 -9.03 2.37
C PHE A 24 1.95 -9.38 1.48
N MET A 25 2.83 -10.27 1.94
CA MET A 25 3.96 -10.74 1.13
C MET A 25 3.49 -11.37 -0.19
N GLU A 26 2.46 -12.20 -0.13
CA GLU A 26 1.90 -12.80 -1.33
C GLU A 26 1.35 -11.75 -2.30
N PHE A 27 0.73 -10.72 -1.76
CA PHE A 27 0.22 -9.62 -2.57
C PHE A 27 1.34 -8.88 -3.29
N ILE A 28 2.39 -8.47 -2.59
CA ILE A 28 3.47 -7.71 -3.23
C ILE A 28 4.36 -8.56 -4.14
N LYS A 29 4.36 -9.88 -3.98
CA LYS A 29 5.05 -10.76 -4.94
C LYS A 29 4.46 -10.64 -6.35
N VAL A 30 3.18 -10.34 -6.46
CA VAL A 30 2.52 -10.19 -7.78
C VAL A 30 2.24 -8.74 -8.15
N ALA A 31 2.15 -7.84 -7.18
CA ALA A 31 1.72 -6.47 -7.42
C ALA A 31 2.74 -5.41 -7.02
N ASN A 32 3.99 -5.80 -6.76
CA ASN A 32 5.02 -4.83 -6.37
C ASN A 32 5.18 -3.73 -7.41
N ALA A 33 5.10 -2.48 -6.98
CA ALA A 33 5.22 -1.29 -7.83
C ALA A 33 4.17 -1.21 -8.94
N ALA A 34 3.14 -2.05 -8.92
CA ALA A 34 2.14 -2.11 -9.97
C ALA A 34 1.03 -1.08 -9.75
N SER A 35 0.37 -0.71 -10.84
CA SER A 35 -0.81 0.13 -10.82
C SER A 35 -2.05 -0.72 -11.03
N PRO A 36 -3.13 -0.54 -10.24
CA PRO A 36 -4.36 -1.27 -10.49
C PRO A 36 -5.01 -0.77 -11.78
N LYS A 37 -5.61 -1.68 -12.55
CA LYS A 37 -6.34 -1.30 -13.76
C LYS A 37 -7.54 -0.41 -13.42
N LYS A 38 -8.20 -0.71 -12.30
CA LYS A 38 -9.30 0.10 -11.77
C LYS A 38 -8.74 0.88 -10.58
N ASP A 39 -8.47 2.15 -10.80
CA ASP A 39 -7.76 2.98 -9.82
C ASP A 39 -8.69 3.72 -8.84
N ILE A 40 -9.99 3.74 -9.08
CA ILE A 40 -10.96 4.38 -8.20
C ILE A 40 -11.64 3.32 -7.34
N LEU A 41 -11.52 3.47 -6.02
CA LEU A 41 -12.15 2.58 -5.05
C LEU A 41 -13.22 3.31 -4.28
N VAL A 42 -14.34 2.63 -4.02
CA VAL A 42 -15.36 3.16 -3.11
C VAL A 42 -15.30 2.35 -1.83
N ILE A 43 -14.97 3.01 -0.72
CA ILE A 43 -14.87 2.38 0.60
C ILE A 43 -15.73 3.17 1.56
N ASN A 44 -16.72 2.52 2.18
CA ASN A 44 -17.64 3.16 3.12
C ASN A 44 -18.32 4.40 2.51
N GLY A 45 -18.68 4.32 1.22
CA GLY A 45 -19.37 5.40 0.53
C GLY A 45 -18.49 6.55 0.05
N LYS A 46 -17.19 6.47 0.26
CA LYS A 46 -16.24 7.52 -0.14
C LYS A 46 -15.29 6.99 -1.22
N GLU A 47 -14.97 7.84 -2.19
CA GLU A 47 -14.04 7.47 -3.27
C GLU A 47 -12.60 7.73 -2.88
N TYR A 48 -11.73 6.79 -3.24
CA TYR A 48 -10.29 6.89 -3.08
C TYR A 48 -9.62 6.52 -4.39
N ILE A 49 -8.46 7.11 -4.65
CA ILE A 49 -7.68 6.81 -5.85
C ILE A 49 -6.42 6.05 -5.43
N VAL A 50 -6.17 4.92 -6.07
CA VAL A 50 -4.93 4.16 -5.87
C VAL A 50 -4.09 4.31 -7.14
N ASN A 51 -3.02 5.09 -7.07
CA ASN A 51 -2.16 5.30 -8.22
C ASN A 51 -1.25 4.09 -8.46
N ASN A 52 -0.57 3.64 -7.43
CA ASN A 52 0.30 2.46 -7.53
C ASN A 52 0.60 1.89 -6.15
N ILE A 53 0.98 0.63 -6.15
CA ILE A 53 1.57 -0.02 -4.99
C ILE A 53 3.03 0.43 -4.93
N LEU A 54 3.56 0.67 -3.75
CA LEU A 54 4.94 1.10 -3.60
C LEU A 54 5.90 -0.01 -4.00
N ASP A 55 7.10 0.38 -4.43
CA ASP A 55 8.16 -0.56 -4.74
C ASP A 55 8.87 -0.95 -3.45
N PHE A 56 8.88 -2.24 -3.14
CA PHE A 56 9.51 -2.77 -1.94
C PHE A 56 10.96 -3.21 -2.18
N ASN A 57 11.52 -2.87 -3.33
CA ASN A 57 12.93 -3.13 -3.63
C ASN A 57 13.80 -2.01 -3.06
N LYS A 58 14.80 -2.37 -2.26
CA LYS A 58 15.69 -1.39 -1.59
C LYS A 58 16.41 -0.47 -2.55
N CYS A 59 16.77 -0.97 -3.71
CA CYS A 59 17.56 -0.22 -4.69
C CYS A 59 16.73 0.60 -5.65
N ALA A 60 15.41 0.66 -5.47
CA ALA A 60 14.55 1.46 -6.33
C ALA A 60 14.83 2.95 -6.16
N GLU A 61 14.90 3.68 -7.27
CA GLU A 61 15.22 5.11 -7.26
C GLU A 61 13.99 6.00 -7.17
N HIS A 62 12.81 5.44 -7.41
CA HIS A 62 11.55 6.20 -7.43
C HIS A 62 10.70 5.85 -6.20
N GLU A 63 9.40 5.92 -6.32
CA GLU A 63 8.42 5.74 -5.24
C GLU A 63 8.57 4.38 -4.54
N ASN A 64 9.45 4.31 -3.54
CA ASN A 64 9.67 3.07 -2.84
C ASN A 64 9.25 3.14 -1.38
N PHE A 65 8.94 1.96 -0.84
CA PHE A 65 8.50 1.78 0.53
C PHE A 65 9.46 2.38 1.56
N PHE A 66 10.76 2.15 1.37
CA PHE A 66 11.76 2.56 2.37
C PHE A 66 11.84 4.07 2.53
N LYS A 67 11.74 4.81 1.42
CA LYS A 67 11.73 6.27 1.44
C LYS A 67 10.48 6.80 2.14
N TYR A 68 9.31 6.23 1.83
CA TYR A 68 8.06 6.65 2.46
C TYR A 68 8.04 6.33 3.95
N LYS A 69 8.54 5.17 4.34
CA LYS A 69 8.58 4.78 5.74
C LYS A 69 9.44 5.76 6.55
N THR A 70 10.61 6.15 6.02
CA THR A 70 11.47 7.12 6.67
C THR A 70 10.81 8.49 6.75
N LYS A 71 10.24 8.94 5.63
CA LYS A 71 9.59 10.25 5.54
C LYS A 71 8.41 10.38 6.51
N LEU A 72 7.65 9.31 6.71
CA LEU A 72 6.45 9.33 7.53
C LEU A 72 6.66 8.82 8.95
N SER A 73 7.90 8.51 9.34
CA SER A 73 8.18 7.85 10.62
C SER A 73 7.62 8.57 11.85
N GLU A 74 7.53 9.89 11.80
CA GLU A 74 6.99 10.68 12.92
C GLU A 74 5.47 10.55 13.07
N PHE A 75 4.78 10.16 12.02
CA PHE A 75 3.31 10.14 11.98
C PHE A 75 2.74 8.75 12.16
N LEU A 76 3.54 7.70 11.96
CA LEU A 76 3.08 6.32 11.99
C LEU A 76 3.41 5.64 13.31
N ASN A 77 2.52 4.74 13.77
CA ASN A 77 2.88 3.87 14.88
C ASN A 77 3.81 2.75 14.35
N PRO A 78 4.51 2.02 15.24
CA PRO A 78 5.48 1.01 14.80
C PRO A 78 4.94 -0.09 13.90
N ASN A 79 3.64 -0.38 13.97
CA ASN A 79 3.02 -1.44 13.17
C ASN A 79 2.43 -0.95 11.85
N GLN A 80 2.40 0.35 11.60
CA GLN A 80 1.86 0.91 10.36
C GLN A 80 2.94 1.02 9.31
N ILE A 81 2.66 0.47 8.12
CA ILE A 81 3.58 0.59 6.99
C ILE A 81 2.86 1.21 5.80
N PRO A 82 3.52 2.13 5.07
CA PRO A 82 2.96 2.65 3.83
C PRO A 82 3.10 1.58 2.75
N PHE A 83 2.07 1.35 1.94
CA PHE A 83 2.17 0.36 0.87
C PHE A 83 1.60 0.81 -0.47
N SER A 84 0.88 1.91 -0.49
CA SER A 84 0.28 2.43 -1.71
C SER A 84 0.10 3.93 -1.60
N ARG A 85 -0.12 4.60 -2.73
CA ARG A 85 -0.30 6.04 -2.75
C ARG A 85 -1.33 6.46 -3.79
N ASP A 86 -1.90 7.65 -3.62
CA ASP A 86 -2.67 8.31 -4.66
C ASP A 86 -1.78 9.31 -5.43
N SER A 87 -2.38 10.07 -6.33
CA SER A 87 -1.65 11.06 -7.14
C SER A 87 -1.50 12.40 -6.44
N PHE A 88 -2.02 12.54 -5.23
CA PHE A 88 -2.09 13.82 -4.52
C PHE A 88 -1.20 13.90 -3.28
N GLY A 89 -0.35 12.91 -3.08
CA GLY A 89 0.55 12.86 -1.92
C GLY A 89 0.02 12.12 -0.72
N ASN A 90 -1.17 11.55 -0.80
CA ASN A 90 -1.76 10.75 0.27
C ASN A 90 -1.28 9.30 0.16
N VAL A 91 -1.29 8.59 1.28
CA VAL A 91 -0.70 7.26 1.38
C VAL A 91 -1.67 6.30 2.05
N PHE A 92 -1.74 5.08 1.53
CA PHE A 92 -2.46 4.00 2.19
C PHE A 92 -1.49 3.23 3.07
N LEU A 93 -1.94 2.96 4.29
CA LEU A 93 -1.15 2.31 5.32
C LEU A 93 -1.75 0.94 5.65
N LEU A 94 -0.90 0.00 6.01
CA LEU A 94 -1.33 -1.28 6.55
C LEU A 94 -0.80 -1.42 7.97
N ASP A 95 -1.67 -1.72 8.92
CA ASP A 95 -1.25 -2.11 10.25
C ASP A 95 -0.95 -3.61 10.21
N ILE A 96 0.31 -3.98 10.35
CA ILE A 96 0.73 -5.38 10.22
C ILE A 96 0.28 -6.26 11.41
N GLY A 97 -0.14 -5.64 12.51
CA GLY A 97 -0.69 -6.37 13.65
C GLY A 97 -2.17 -6.68 13.52
N THR A 98 -2.96 -5.74 13.04
CA THR A 98 -4.42 -5.87 12.93
C THR A 98 -4.90 -6.18 11.52
N MET A 99 -4.06 -5.96 10.52
CA MET A 99 -4.40 -6.06 9.09
C MET A 99 -5.49 -5.06 8.67
N ILE A 100 -5.54 -3.91 9.31
CA ILE A 100 -6.45 -2.82 8.94
C ILE A 100 -5.73 -1.86 8.01
N VAL A 101 -6.41 -1.46 6.93
CA VAL A 101 -5.92 -0.46 5.98
C VAL A 101 -6.42 0.91 6.42
N SER A 102 -5.51 1.88 6.45
CA SER A 102 -5.79 3.26 6.83
C SER A 102 -5.34 4.20 5.73
N PHE A 103 -5.86 5.42 5.76
CA PHE A 103 -5.53 6.45 4.79
C PHE A 103 -4.89 7.64 5.52
N TYR A 104 -3.68 8.01 5.09
CA TYR A 104 -2.97 9.17 5.60
C TYR A 104 -3.19 10.35 4.67
N ASN A 105 -3.83 11.41 5.17
CA ASN A 105 -4.04 12.65 4.43
C ASN A 105 -2.88 13.60 4.70
N HIS A 106 -2.04 13.85 3.68
CA HIS A 106 -0.83 14.64 3.86
C HIS A 106 -1.11 16.12 4.15
N GLU A 107 -2.27 16.62 3.76
CA GLU A 107 -2.60 18.03 3.99
C GLU A 107 -2.99 18.30 5.45
N THR A 108 -3.69 17.36 6.08
CA THR A 108 -4.17 17.52 7.46
C THR A 108 -3.34 16.75 8.47
N GLY A 109 -2.58 15.74 8.04
CA GLY A 109 -1.88 14.83 8.92
C GLY A 109 -2.76 13.77 9.55
N GLU A 110 -4.04 13.73 9.20
CA GLU A 110 -4.98 12.76 9.77
C GLU A 110 -4.79 11.37 9.18
N ILE A 111 -4.93 10.36 10.06
CA ILE A 111 -4.93 8.95 9.66
C ILE A 111 -6.31 8.40 10.01
N SER A 112 -7.00 7.85 9.02
CA SER A 112 -8.35 7.30 9.18
C SER A 112 -8.36 5.82 8.81
N ASP A 113 -8.88 4.98 9.69
CA ASP A 113 -9.05 3.57 9.38
C ASP A 113 -10.14 3.40 8.32
N LEU A 114 -9.89 2.55 7.34
CA LEU A 114 -10.83 2.32 6.24
C LEU A 114 -11.51 0.96 6.31
N ILE A 115 -10.74 -0.12 6.17
CA ILE A 115 -11.27 -1.46 5.96
C ILE A 115 -10.13 -2.45 6.18
N ASP A 116 -10.49 -3.72 6.42
CA ASP A 116 -9.47 -4.77 6.52
C ASP A 116 -8.78 -5.03 5.18
N PHE A 117 -7.58 -5.57 5.23
CA PHE A 117 -6.76 -5.79 4.04
C PHE A 117 -7.41 -6.71 3.01
N ASP A 118 -8.01 -7.82 3.46
CA ASP A 118 -8.67 -8.75 2.53
C ASP A 118 -9.78 -8.07 1.72
N SER A 119 -10.60 -7.26 2.39
CA SER A 119 -11.67 -6.50 1.73
C SER A 119 -11.11 -5.44 0.80
N PHE A 120 -10.02 -4.77 1.21
CA PHE A 120 -9.35 -3.78 0.38
C PHE A 120 -8.87 -4.41 -0.94
N ILE A 121 -8.24 -5.58 -0.85
CA ILE A 121 -7.76 -6.28 -2.04
C ILE A 121 -8.92 -6.73 -2.94
N LYS A 122 -10.03 -7.18 -2.37
CA LYS A 122 -11.21 -7.53 -3.17
C LYS A 122 -11.73 -6.35 -3.97
N ILE A 123 -11.82 -5.18 -3.34
CA ILE A 123 -12.26 -3.96 -4.02
C ILE A 123 -11.26 -3.59 -5.11
N LEU A 124 -9.97 -3.66 -4.79
CA LEU A 124 -8.90 -3.35 -5.72
C LEU A 124 -8.94 -4.25 -6.95
N ASN A 125 -9.36 -5.50 -6.77
CA ASN A 125 -9.51 -6.48 -7.85
C ASN A 125 -10.87 -6.36 -8.57
N GLY A 126 -11.70 -5.41 -8.20
CA GLY A 126 -13.01 -5.22 -8.81
C GLY A 126 -14.09 -6.16 -8.30
N ASN A 127 -13.87 -6.82 -7.16
CA ASN A 127 -14.79 -7.80 -6.56
C ASN A 127 -15.51 -7.23 -5.34
N ALA A 128 -15.90 -6.01 -5.40
CA ALA A 128 -16.54 -5.32 -4.27
C ALA A 128 -17.86 -5.95 -3.85
#